data_a7d7a5b3c2dc262e9aeb0e43aaacb7db
#
_entry.id   a7d7a5b3c2dc262e9aeb0e43aaacb7db
#
_cell.length_a   1.000
_cell.length_b   1.000
_cell.length_c   1.000
_cell.angle_alpha   90.00
_cell.angle_beta   90.00
_cell.angle_gamma   90.00
#
_symmetry.space_group_name_H-M   'P 1'
#
loop_
_entity.id
_entity.type
_entity.pdbx_description
1 polymer ?
#
loop_
_entity_poly.entity_id
_entity_poly.type
_entity_poly.pdbx_seq_one_letter_code
_entity_poly.pdbx_strand_id
1 'polypeptide(L)'
;SHAPEISIVTQNQEAVNWADVIILAVKPWLVSEVLGQLRIDPERQLLISIAAGVSLEQLAQITSSKMTIFRLVPNTAISEMASMTLISSFNASEEQERQIVDIFNEMGLAMLIPESQIAATTALTSCGIAYVLKYIYAATEAGVEMGVYPKAAMKMIAQSVKGAAALILNNDTHPAIQI
;
A
#
# COMPACT_ATOMS: atom_id res chain seq x y z
N SER A 1 -3.02 11.75 -25.21
CA SER A 1 -3.09 10.68 -24.22
C SER A 1 -4.57 10.47 -23.90
N HIS A 2 -5.11 9.31 -24.27
CA HIS A 2 -6.45 8.93 -23.83
C HIS A 2 -6.32 8.52 -22.36
N ALA A 3 -6.97 9.27 -21.46
CA ALA A 3 -7.22 8.75 -20.12
C ALA A 3 -8.09 7.49 -20.27
N PRO A 4 -7.82 6.39 -19.56
CA PRO A 4 -8.68 5.23 -19.60
C PRO A 4 -10.10 5.64 -19.22
N GLU A 5 -11.10 5.14 -19.95
CA GLU A 5 -12.49 5.39 -19.61
C GLU A 5 -12.80 4.78 -18.24
N ILE A 6 -13.20 5.63 -17.28
CA ILE A 6 -13.63 5.19 -15.96
C ILE A 6 -15.14 5.02 -16.01
N SER A 7 -15.61 3.79 -15.80
CA SER A 7 -17.04 3.49 -15.66
C SER A 7 -17.40 3.39 -14.17
N ILE A 8 -18.48 4.05 -13.76
CA ILE A 8 -19.01 3.99 -12.41
C ILE A 8 -20.29 3.17 -12.42
N VAL A 9 -20.36 2.15 -11.57
CA VAL A 9 -21.54 1.30 -11.40
C VAL A 9 -22.05 1.38 -9.97
N THR A 10 -23.33 1.12 -9.76
CA THR A 10 -23.96 1.15 -8.42
C THR A 10 -23.98 -0.22 -7.76
N GLN A 11 -23.80 -1.29 -8.54
CA GLN A 11 -23.76 -2.66 -8.05
C GLN A 11 -22.38 -3.28 -8.30
N ASN A 12 -21.74 -3.79 -7.25
CA ASN A 12 -20.39 -4.36 -7.33
C ASN A 12 -20.29 -5.52 -8.32
N GLN A 13 -21.36 -6.34 -8.46
CA GLN A 13 -21.37 -7.47 -9.40
C GLN A 13 -21.23 -7.02 -10.86
N GLU A 14 -21.72 -5.85 -11.22
CA GLU A 14 -21.57 -5.33 -12.59
C GLU A 14 -20.08 -5.07 -12.90
N ALA A 15 -19.34 -4.48 -11.98
CA ALA A 15 -17.88 -4.30 -12.13
C ALA A 15 -17.15 -5.65 -12.18
N VAL A 16 -17.50 -6.59 -11.30
CA VAL A 16 -16.87 -7.93 -11.24
C VAL A 16 -17.05 -8.71 -12.55
N ASN A 17 -18.20 -8.58 -13.22
CA ASN A 17 -18.49 -9.37 -14.42
C ASN A 17 -17.48 -9.14 -15.58
N TRP A 18 -16.89 -7.95 -15.70
CA TRP A 18 -15.93 -7.62 -16.76
C TRP A 18 -14.49 -7.45 -16.28
N ALA A 19 -14.26 -7.36 -14.96
CA ALA A 19 -12.91 -7.19 -14.40
C ALA A 19 -12.11 -8.49 -14.44
N ASP A 20 -10.82 -8.42 -14.72
CA ASP A 20 -9.86 -9.50 -14.53
C ASP A 20 -9.18 -9.39 -13.17
N VAL A 21 -9.01 -8.15 -12.67
CA VAL A 21 -8.45 -7.83 -11.36
C VAL A 21 -9.51 -7.09 -10.54
N ILE A 22 -9.84 -7.64 -9.38
CA ILE A 22 -10.82 -7.07 -8.44
C ILE A 22 -10.06 -6.49 -7.25
N ILE A 23 -10.19 -5.18 -7.02
CA ILE A 23 -9.61 -4.54 -5.84
C ILE A 23 -10.69 -4.29 -4.79
N LEU A 24 -10.56 -5.00 -3.66
CA LEU A 24 -11.45 -4.86 -2.51
C LEU A 24 -10.94 -3.74 -1.58
N ALA A 25 -11.56 -2.58 -1.69
CA ALA A 25 -11.19 -1.35 -0.97
C ALA A 25 -12.30 -0.92 0.01
N VAL A 26 -12.77 -1.86 0.83
CA VAL A 26 -13.83 -1.60 1.82
C VAL A 26 -13.28 -1.69 3.25
N LYS A 27 -14.06 -1.19 4.22
CA LYS A 27 -13.71 -1.36 5.63
C LYS A 27 -13.69 -2.84 6.02
N PRO A 28 -12.77 -3.27 6.93
CA PRO A 28 -12.59 -4.69 7.27
C PRO A 28 -13.87 -5.43 7.66
N TRP A 29 -14.75 -4.78 8.40
CA TRP A 29 -16.03 -5.39 8.85
C TRP A 29 -17.07 -5.57 7.73
N LEU A 30 -16.86 -4.95 6.55
CA LEU A 30 -17.72 -5.12 5.38
C LEU A 30 -17.24 -6.20 4.41
N VAL A 31 -16.03 -6.71 4.59
CA VAL A 31 -15.40 -7.66 3.67
C VAL A 31 -16.24 -8.90 3.45
N SER A 32 -16.71 -9.53 4.54
CA SER A 32 -17.51 -10.74 4.47
C SER A 32 -18.86 -10.54 3.79
N GLU A 33 -19.51 -9.41 4.08
CA GLU A 33 -20.78 -9.03 3.46
C GLU A 33 -20.63 -8.78 1.97
N VAL A 34 -19.64 -7.97 1.59
CA VAL A 34 -19.41 -7.60 0.18
C VAL A 34 -18.99 -8.81 -0.63
N LEU A 35 -17.97 -9.56 -0.19
CA LEU A 35 -17.50 -10.74 -0.94
C LEU A 35 -18.54 -11.86 -1.01
N GLY A 36 -19.32 -12.07 0.06
CA GLY A 36 -20.36 -13.10 0.08
C GLY A 36 -21.52 -12.89 -0.90
N GLN A 37 -21.67 -11.67 -1.43
CA GLN A 37 -22.67 -11.33 -2.45
C GLN A 37 -22.12 -11.41 -3.87
N LEU A 38 -20.79 -11.56 -4.04
CA LEU A 38 -20.14 -11.54 -5.34
C LEU A 38 -19.94 -12.95 -5.89
N ARG A 39 -20.15 -13.09 -7.19
CA ARG A 39 -19.78 -14.27 -7.96
C ARG A 39 -18.48 -13.95 -8.70
N ILE A 40 -17.39 -14.45 -8.15
CA ILE A 40 -16.02 -14.27 -8.68
C ILE A 40 -15.60 -15.58 -9.32
N ASP A 41 -15.05 -15.52 -10.52
CA ASP A 41 -14.54 -16.68 -11.25
C ASP A 41 -13.06 -16.90 -10.90
N PRO A 42 -12.70 -17.93 -10.11
CA PRO A 42 -11.32 -18.15 -9.67
C PRO A 42 -10.37 -18.61 -10.79
N GLU A 43 -10.91 -19.05 -11.94
CA GLU A 43 -10.09 -19.46 -13.08
C GLU A 43 -9.68 -18.27 -13.97
N ARG A 44 -10.41 -17.17 -13.91
CA ARG A 44 -10.19 -15.97 -14.73
C ARG A 44 -9.73 -14.75 -13.94
N GLN A 45 -10.23 -14.59 -12.71
CA GLN A 45 -10.10 -13.35 -11.94
C GLN A 45 -9.12 -13.53 -10.79
N LEU A 46 -8.46 -12.46 -10.43
CA LEU A 46 -7.68 -12.38 -9.19
C LEU A 46 -8.26 -11.32 -8.25
N LEU A 47 -8.13 -11.55 -6.95
CA LEU A 47 -8.59 -10.65 -5.90
C LEU A 47 -7.42 -9.96 -5.21
N ILE A 48 -7.45 -8.64 -5.17
CA ILE A 48 -6.56 -7.82 -4.35
C ILE A 48 -7.36 -7.24 -3.19
N SER A 49 -6.93 -7.47 -1.96
CA SER A 49 -7.53 -6.85 -0.78
C SER A 49 -6.59 -5.85 -0.13
N ILE A 50 -7.07 -4.62 0.07
CA ILE A 50 -6.40 -3.60 0.88
C ILE A 50 -7.09 -3.39 2.24
N ALA A 51 -8.00 -4.28 2.62
CA ALA A 51 -8.70 -4.23 3.90
C ALA A 51 -7.76 -4.59 5.05
N ALA A 52 -7.57 -3.66 5.99
CA ALA A 52 -6.67 -3.86 7.12
C ALA A 52 -7.14 -5.00 8.03
N GLY A 53 -6.20 -5.86 8.46
CA GLY A 53 -6.48 -6.89 9.46
C GLY A 53 -7.23 -8.14 8.96
N VAL A 54 -7.55 -8.23 7.67
CA VAL A 54 -8.16 -9.43 7.07
C VAL A 54 -7.06 -10.28 6.44
N SER A 55 -6.95 -11.55 6.86
CA SER A 55 -5.91 -12.47 6.39
C SER A 55 -6.24 -13.10 5.02
N LEU A 56 -5.20 -13.60 4.33
CA LEU A 56 -5.35 -14.38 3.10
C LEU A 56 -6.24 -15.61 3.32
N GLU A 57 -6.07 -16.30 4.46
CA GLU A 57 -6.90 -17.44 4.84
C GLU A 57 -8.37 -17.06 4.97
N GLN A 58 -8.69 -15.97 5.67
CA GLN A 58 -10.06 -15.47 5.81
C GLN A 58 -10.67 -15.10 4.45
N LEU A 59 -9.91 -14.46 3.57
CA LEU A 59 -10.36 -14.12 2.21
C LEU A 59 -10.65 -15.39 1.39
N ALA A 60 -9.77 -16.40 1.46
CA ALA A 60 -9.94 -17.67 0.76
C ALA A 60 -11.16 -18.46 1.27
N GLN A 61 -11.45 -18.40 2.57
CA GLN A 61 -12.65 -19.03 3.17
C GLN A 61 -13.96 -18.39 2.69
N ILE A 62 -13.95 -17.07 2.47
CA ILE A 62 -15.15 -16.34 2.00
C ILE A 62 -15.35 -16.52 0.49
N THR A 63 -14.27 -16.60 -0.29
CA THR A 63 -14.32 -16.68 -1.75
C THR A 63 -14.23 -18.13 -2.24
N SER A 64 -13.02 -18.63 -2.37
CA SER A 64 -12.72 -20.01 -2.78
C SER A 64 -11.27 -20.35 -2.45
N SER A 65 -11.01 -21.60 -2.05
CA SER A 65 -9.64 -22.11 -1.89
C SER A 65 -8.84 -22.16 -3.20
N LYS A 66 -9.48 -21.99 -4.35
CA LYS A 66 -8.83 -21.91 -5.67
C LYS A 66 -8.52 -20.47 -6.09
N MET A 67 -9.05 -19.47 -5.37
CA MET A 67 -8.88 -18.06 -5.72
C MET A 67 -7.43 -17.63 -5.62
N THR A 68 -6.93 -16.91 -6.63
CA THR A 68 -5.67 -16.17 -6.53
C THR A 68 -5.94 -14.87 -5.77
N ILE A 69 -5.29 -14.71 -4.62
CA ILE A 69 -5.53 -13.57 -3.72
C ILE A 69 -4.22 -12.87 -3.40
N PHE A 70 -4.26 -11.55 -3.47
CA PHE A 70 -3.19 -10.68 -2.97
C PHE A 70 -3.72 -9.82 -1.81
N ARG A 71 -2.97 -9.78 -0.74
CA ARG A 71 -3.19 -8.87 0.39
C ARG A 71 -2.14 -7.77 0.34
N LEU A 72 -2.61 -6.53 0.19
CA LEU A 72 -1.73 -5.37 0.08
C LEU A 72 -1.94 -4.43 1.27
N VAL A 73 -0.82 -3.86 1.72
CA VAL A 73 -0.81 -2.85 2.77
C VAL A 73 -0.02 -1.63 2.26
N PRO A 74 -0.65 -0.76 1.48
CA PRO A 74 -0.06 0.53 1.11
C PRO A 74 -0.08 1.49 2.30
N ASN A 75 0.71 2.57 2.21
CA ASN A 75 0.60 3.69 3.14
C ASN A 75 0.02 4.94 2.45
N THR A 76 -0.23 5.99 3.23
CA THR A 76 -0.88 7.21 2.74
C THR A 76 -0.08 7.98 1.69
N ALA A 77 1.24 7.74 1.56
CA ALA A 77 2.07 8.37 0.54
C ALA A 77 1.79 7.84 -0.88
N ILE A 78 0.86 6.91 -1.05
CA ILE A 78 0.41 6.45 -2.37
C ILE A 78 -0.17 7.58 -3.21
N SER A 79 -0.78 8.59 -2.61
CA SER A 79 -1.27 9.80 -3.31
C SER A 79 -0.14 10.63 -3.94
N GLU A 80 1.08 10.46 -3.43
CA GLU A 80 2.28 11.15 -3.90
C GLU A 80 3.19 10.23 -4.74
N MET A 81 2.68 9.06 -5.17
CA MET A 81 3.46 8.03 -5.88
C MET A 81 4.74 7.62 -5.14
N ALA A 82 4.66 7.57 -3.81
CA ALA A 82 5.78 7.31 -2.90
C ALA A 82 5.40 6.34 -1.76
N SER A 83 4.44 5.44 -2.02
CA SER A 83 4.03 4.43 -1.05
C SER A 83 5.14 3.41 -0.82
N MET A 84 5.25 2.93 0.42
CA MET A 84 5.78 1.60 0.68
C MET A 84 4.60 0.64 0.75
N THR A 85 4.47 -0.25 -0.25
CA THR A 85 3.36 -1.20 -0.35
C THR A 85 3.86 -2.62 -0.07
N LEU A 86 3.35 -3.22 0.99
CA LEU A 86 3.64 -4.61 1.35
C LEU A 86 2.64 -5.52 0.63
N ILE A 87 3.12 -6.62 0.07
CA ILE A 87 2.31 -7.57 -0.70
C ILE A 87 2.53 -8.98 -0.14
N SER A 88 1.45 -9.70 0.10
CA SER A 88 1.48 -11.14 0.33
C SER A 88 0.46 -11.82 -0.59
N SER A 89 0.74 -13.04 -1.03
CA SER A 89 -0.06 -13.77 -2.00
C SER A 89 -0.56 -15.11 -1.48
N PHE A 90 -1.64 -15.60 -2.09
CA PHE A 90 -2.20 -16.94 -1.90
C PHE A 90 -2.59 -17.49 -3.28
N ASN A 91 -2.14 -18.70 -3.60
CA ASN A 91 -2.34 -19.38 -4.89
C ASN A 91 -1.86 -18.57 -6.12
N ALA A 92 -0.96 -17.62 -5.95
CA ALA A 92 -0.40 -16.87 -7.05
C ALA A 92 0.78 -17.61 -7.68
N SER A 93 0.93 -17.51 -9.01
CA SER A 93 2.15 -17.90 -9.69
C SER A 93 3.21 -16.79 -9.54
N GLU A 94 4.48 -17.14 -9.73
CA GLU A 94 5.59 -16.17 -9.72
C GLU A 94 5.39 -15.04 -10.75
N GLU A 95 4.76 -15.35 -11.88
CA GLU A 95 4.43 -14.36 -12.92
C GLU A 95 3.38 -13.35 -12.42
N GLN A 96 2.31 -13.85 -11.77
CA GLN A 96 1.28 -12.98 -11.18
C GLN A 96 1.85 -12.12 -10.05
N GLU A 97 2.73 -12.68 -9.21
CA GLU A 97 3.42 -11.94 -8.16
C GLU A 97 4.25 -10.79 -8.73
N ARG A 98 5.05 -11.06 -9.78
CA ARG A 98 5.84 -10.02 -10.48
C ARG A 98 4.95 -8.94 -11.06
N GLN A 99 3.89 -9.31 -11.77
CA GLN A 99 2.97 -8.35 -12.38
C GLN A 99 2.33 -7.42 -11.33
N ILE A 100 1.91 -7.96 -10.19
CA ILE A 100 1.34 -7.13 -9.11
C ILE A 100 2.40 -6.24 -8.47
N VAL A 101 3.61 -6.74 -8.23
CA VAL A 101 4.73 -5.92 -7.72
C VAL A 101 5.04 -4.78 -8.71
N ASP A 102 5.12 -5.07 -10.01
CA ASP A 102 5.42 -4.07 -11.04
C ASP A 102 4.35 -2.97 -11.10
N ILE A 103 3.06 -3.34 -11.06
CA ILE A 103 1.96 -2.37 -11.03
C ILE A 103 2.07 -1.44 -9.81
N PHE A 104 2.36 -1.97 -8.64
CA PHE A 104 2.43 -1.17 -7.41
C PHE A 104 3.77 -0.42 -7.26
N ASN A 105 4.82 -0.81 -7.96
CA ASN A 105 6.06 -0.05 -8.07
C ASN A 105 5.87 1.29 -8.82
N GLU A 106 4.88 1.40 -9.70
CA GLU A 106 4.50 2.69 -10.30
C GLU A 106 4.00 3.72 -9.28
N MET A 107 3.56 3.25 -8.10
CA MET A 107 3.03 4.10 -7.02
C MET A 107 3.98 4.22 -5.81
N GLY A 108 5.25 3.83 -6.00
CA GLY A 108 6.29 3.90 -4.97
C GLY A 108 7.20 2.68 -4.98
N LEU A 109 7.40 2.04 -3.83
CA LEU A 109 8.14 0.79 -3.70
C LEU A 109 7.19 -0.31 -3.21
N ALA A 110 7.10 -1.41 -3.94
CA ALA A 110 6.32 -2.59 -3.57
C ALA A 110 7.24 -3.76 -3.22
N MET A 111 6.92 -4.49 -2.16
CA MET A 111 7.71 -5.66 -1.73
C MET A 111 6.80 -6.85 -1.44
N LEU A 112 7.13 -7.99 -2.04
CA LEU A 112 6.53 -9.28 -1.69
C LEU A 112 7.14 -9.78 -0.38
N ILE A 113 6.31 -10.11 0.60
CA ILE A 113 6.72 -10.60 1.92
C ILE A 113 5.82 -11.75 2.38
N PRO A 114 6.30 -12.65 3.25
CA PRO A 114 5.44 -13.62 3.90
C PRO A 114 4.33 -12.94 4.71
N GLU A 115 3.10 -13.46 4.67
CA GLU A 115 1.97 -12.87 5.41
C GLU A 115 2.24 -12.77 6.91
N SER A 116 2.99 -13.70 7.48
CA SER A 116 3.40 -13.68 8.90
C SER A 116 4.19 -12.43 9.30
N GLN A 117 4.80 -11.74 8.34
CA GLN A 117 5.57 -10.50 8.58
C GLN A 117 4.72 -9.23 8.44
N ILE A 118 3.50 -9.31 7.90
CA ILE A 118 2.65 -8.13 7.63
C ILE A 118 2.48 -7.26 8.88
N ALA A 119 2.22 -7.84 10.05
CA ALA A 119 1.98 -7.06 11.27
C ALA A 119 3.22 -6.24 11.68
N ALA A 120 4.39 -6.86 11.70
CA ALA A 120 5.64 -6.20 12.07
C ALA A 120 6.05 -5.13 11.04
N THR A 121 5.97 -5.47 9.75
CA THR A 121 6.34 -4.55 8.67
C THR A 121 5.36 -3.41 8.51
N THR A 122 4.07 -3.60 8.81
CA THR A 122 3.06 -2.51 8.86
C THR A 122 3.45 -1.46 9.91
N ALA A 123 3.96 -1.88 11.06
CA ALA A 123 4.44 -0.95 12.09
C ALA A 123 5.61 -0.09 11.58
N LEU A 124 6.49 -0.65 10.75
CA LEU A 124 7.62 0.08 10.15
C LEU A 124 7.20 1.03 9.03
N THR A 125 6.22 0.64 8.21
CA THR A 125 5.88 1.32 6.95
C THR A 125 4.64 2.20 7.09
N SER A 126 3.47 1.62 7.29
CA SER A 126 2.20 2.37 7.36
C SER A 126 2.08 3.19 8.65
N CYS A 127 2.53 2.65 9.80
CA CYS A 127 2.61 3.43 11.04
C CYS A 127 3.87 4.32 11.04
N GLY A 128 4.97 3.85 10.46
CA GLY A 128 6.25 4.56 10.39
C GLY A 128 6.15 5.96 9.81
N ILE A 129 5.31 6.15 8.78
CA ILE A 129 5.10 7.47 8.17
C ILE A 129 4.57 8.51 9.17
N ALA A 130 3.76 8.08 10.15
CA ALA A 130 3.25 8.98 11.19
C ALA A 130 4.38 9.46 12.12
N TYR A 131 5.36 8.61 12.40
CA TYR A 131 6.53 9.00 13.22
C TYR A 131 7.41 10.02 12.50
N VAL A 132 7.62 9.84 11.19
CA VAL A 132 8.36 10.82 10.36
C VAL A 132 7.62 12.15 10.30
N LEU A 133 6.31 12.15 10.11
CA LEU A 133 5.49 13.37 10.14
C LEU A 133 5.55 14.05 11.50
N LYS A 134 5.56 13.29 12.60
CA LYS A 134 5.73 13.85 13.96
C LYS A 134 7.09 14.48 14.16
N TYR A 135 8.16 13.84 13.63
CA TYR A 135 9.50 14.42 13.62
C TYR A 135 9.54 15.73 12.84
N ILE A 136 8.99 15.75 11.61
CA ILE A 136 8.94 16.98 10.79
C ILE A 136 8.21 18.09 11.52
N TYR A 137 7.08 17.78 12.17
CA TYR A 137 6.33 18.73 12.98
C TYR A 137 7.18 19.32 14.11
N ALA A 138 7.77 18.47 14.96
CA ALA A 138 8.55 18.93 16.11
C ALA A 138 9.80 19.74 15.71
N ALA A 139 10.49 19.31 14.64
CA ALA A 139 11.64 20.04 14.13
C ALA A 139 11.24 21.38 13.48
N THR A 140 10.06 21.47 12.89
CA THR A 140 9.49 22.74 12.37
C THR A 140 9.24 23.72 13.51
N GLU A 141 8.61 23.28 14.61
CA GLU A 141 8.35 24.10 15.80
C GLU A 141 9.66 24.65 16.38
N ALA A 142 10.69 23.80 16.54
CA ALA A 142 12.01 24.25 16.98
C ALA A 142 12.62 25.32 16.04
N GLY A 143 12.47 25.15 14.73
CA GLY A 143 12.90 26.15 13.75
C GLY A 143 12.18 27.50 13.94
N VAL A 144 10.89 27.47 14.22
CA VAL A 144 10.09 28.68 14.48
C VAL A 144 10.55 29.38 15.77
N GLU A 145 10.83 28.63 16.83
CA GLU A 145 11.37 29.19 18.09
C GLU A 145 12.73 29.86 17.87
N MET A 146 13.53 29.37 16.92
CA MET A 146 14.81 29.98 16.50
C MET A 146 14.64 31.18 15.56
N GLY A 147 13.41 31.59 15.23
CA GLY A 147 13.12 32.77 14.40
C GLY A 147 13.00 32.46 12.90
N VAL A 148 12.96 31.20 12.49
CA VAL A 148 12.72 30.84 11.09
C VAL A 148 11.21 30.94 10.78
N TYR A 149 10.87 31.53 9.62
CA TYR A 149 9.46 31.61 9.21
C TYR A 149 8.82 30.21 9.07
N PRO A 150 7.63 29.94 9.63
CA PRO A 150 7.08 28.56 9.74
C PRO A 150 7.05 27.78 8.44
N LYS A 151 6.60 28.40 7.36
CA LYS A 151 6.50 27.75 6.03
C LYS A 151 7.88 27.40 5.45
N ALA A 152 8.90 28.19 5.77
CA ALA A 152 10.28 27.94 5.36
C ALA A 152 10.88 26.78 6.19
N ALA A 153 10.72 26.82 7.53
CA ALA A 153 11.17 25.76 8.43
C ALA A 153 10.61 24.39 8.01
N MET A 154 9.30 24.30 7.80
CA MET A 154 8.66 23.06 7.35
C MET A 154 9.26 22.52 6.04
N LYS A 155 9.48 23.40 5.02
CA LYS A 155 10.09 22.98 3.76
C LYS A 155 11.53 22.50 3.92
N MET A 156 12.32 23.18 4.74
CA MET A 156 13.72 22.82 5.01
C MET A 156 13.81 21.44 5.67
N ILE A 157 12.98 21.18 6.68
CA ILE A 157 12.97 19.90 7.38
C ILE A 157 12.47 18.78 6.47
N ALA A 158 11.37 18.99 5.74
CA ALA A 158 10.84 18.00 4.81
C ALA A 158 11.87 17.62 3.72
N GLN A 159 12.61 18.61 3.18
CA GLN A 159 13.66 18.34 2.20
C GLN A 159 14.85 17.59 2.82
N SER A 160 15.22 17.88 4.05
CA SER A 160 16.29 17.16 4.78
C SER A 160 15.93 15.70 5.01
N VAL A 161 14.67 15.41 5.42
CA VAL A 161 14.16 14.05 5.58
C VAL A 161 14.15 13.28 4.25
N LYS A 162 13.70 13.94 3.17
CA LYS A 162 13.76 13.37 1.83
C LYS A 162 15.19 13.03 1.41
N GLY A 163 16.15 13.92 1.69
CA GLY A 163 17.57 13.70 1.42
C GLY A 163 18.14 12.52 2.19
N ALA A 164 17.83 12.43 3.49
CA ALA A 164 18.26 11.31 4.34
C ALA A 164 17.72 9.95 3.83
N ALA A 165 16.44 9.90 3.46
CA ALA A 165 15.85 8.71 2.86
C ALA A 165 16.53 8.33 1.52
N ALA A 166 16.80 9.31 0.67
CA ALA A 166 17.48 9.09 -0.61
C ALA A 166 18.91 8.56 -0.45
N LEU A 167 19.65 9.02 0.56
CA LEU A 167 20.99 8.49 0.87
C LEU A 167 20.97 6.99 1.18
N ILE A 168 19.93 6.51 1.87
CA ILE A 168 19.78 5.09 2.19
C ILE A 168 19.33 4.29 0.96
N LEU A 169 18.28 4.75 0.28
CA LEU A 169 17.69 4.03 -0.85
C LEU A 169 18.64 3.91 -2.06
N ASN A 170 19.48 4.93 -2.29
CA ASN A 170 20.36 4.96 -3.45
C ASN A 170 21.72 4.29 -3.22
N ASN A 171 22.18 4.20 -1.97
CA ASN A 171 23.52 3.70 -1.66
C ASN A 171 23.54 2.36 -0.91
N ASP A 172 22.38 1.84 -0.54
CA ASP A 172 22.24 0.61 0.28
C ASP A 172 23.18 0.60 1.52
N THR A 173 23.32 1.77 2.14
CA THR A 173 24.28 1.99 3.22
C THR A 173 23.55 2.10 4.56
N HIS A 174 24.05 1.39 5.57
CA HIS A 174 23.46 1.46 6.91
C HIS A 174 23.44 2.90 7.45
N PRO A 175 22.32 3.40 8.03
CA PRO A 175 22.21 4.79 8.50
C PRO A 175 23.32 5.25 9.43
N ALA A 176 23.82 4.37 10.29
CA ALA A 176 24.92 4.69 11.21
C ALA A 176 26.27 5.03 10.53
N ILE A 177 26.41 4.73 9.23
CA ILE A 177 27.60 5.06 8.45
C ILE A 177 27.46 6.44 7.81
N GLN A 178 26.23 6.95 7.71
CA GLN A 178 25.90 8.25 7.11
C GLN A 178 25.89 9.41 8.13
N ILE A 179 25.99 9.09 9.43
CA ILE A 179 26.07 10.05 10.54
C ILE A 179 27.55 10.36 10.85
#